data_25ad3e239e70bfb90b981c4531f0abaa
#
_entry.id   25ad3e239e70bfb90b981c4531f0abaa
#
_cell.length_a   1.000
_cell.length_b   1.000
_cell.length_c   1.000
_cell.angle_alpha   90.00
_cell.angle_beta   90.00
_cell.angle_gamma   90.00
#
_symmetry.space_group_name_H-M   'P 1'
#
loop_
_entity.id
_entity.type
_entity.pdbx_description
1 polymer ?
#
loop_
_entity_poly.entity_id
_entity_poly.type
_entity_poly.pdbx_seq_one_letter_code
_entity_poly.pdbx_strand_id
1 'polypeptide(L)'
;WFLLWCDEFSSLNDFEIRKGEGVSGLVRKSDWDLVGGNDDRFAPASWDDMDLFIRMQMENYKIVLTSKSLVYHFGARGSHFPGDDFTIKSNRQIIAETDNAKKWYSKWGAVPVFDDAEFIKVTQHYLNRYKEIKSE
;
A
#
# COMPACT_ATOMS: atom_id res chain seq x y z
N TRP A 1 -21.42 16.99 9.99
CA TRP A 1 -19.99 17.17 9.80
C TRP A 1 -19.43 16.21 8.74
N PHE A 2 -19.53 14.91 8.95
CA PHE A 2 -19.05 13.91 7.98
C PHE A 2 -19.79 13.97 6.63
N LEU A 3 -21.10 14.14 6.64
CA LEU A 3 -21.89 14.27 5.41
C LEU A 3 -21.55 15.53 4.63
N LEU A 4 -21.35 16.68 5.32
CA LEU A 4 -20.93 17.92 4.67
C LEU A 4 -19.56 17.76 3.98
N TRP A 5 -18.65 17.05 4.62
CA TRP A 5 -17.34 16.74 4.04
C TRP A 5 -17.45 15.77 2.84
N CYS A 6 -18.37 14.82 2.88
CA CYS A 6 -18.65 13.94 1.73
C CYS A 6 -19.19 14.73 0.53
N ASP A 7 -20.08 15.71 0.77
CA ASP A 7 -20.64 16.56 -0.28
C ASP A 7 -19.54 17.46 -0.90
N GLU A 8 -18.70 18.05 -0.08
CA GLU A 8 -17.56 18.83 -0.54
C GLU A 8 -16.57 17.96 -1.33
N PHE A 9 -16.26 16.77 -0.83
CA PHE A 9 -15.36 15.83 -1.49
C PHE A 9 -15.93 15.35 -2.83
N SER A 10 -17.24 15.07 -2.91
CA SER A 10 -17.87 14.62 -4.15
C SER A 10 -17.96 15.71 -5.22
N SER A 11 -17.82 16.98 -4.83
CA SER A 11 -17.76 18.11 -5.77
C SER A 11 -16.39 18.26 -6.44
N LEU A 12 -15.34 17.61 -5.92
CA LEU A 12 -14.01 17.60 -6.53
C LEU A 12 -14.07 16.84 -7.85
N ASN A 13 -13.77 17.56 -8.93
CA ASN A 13 -13.73 16.97 -10.27
C ASN A 13 -12.30 16.55 -10.54
N ASP A 14 -11.99 15.31 -10.65
CA ASP A 14 -10.86 14.75 -11.37
C ASP A 14 -10.11 13.66 -10.64
N PHE A 15 -9.45 12.82 -11.44
CA PHE A 15 -8.45 11.90 -11.00
C PHE A 15 -7.17 12.67 -10.72
N GLU A 16 -6.73 12.72 -9.49
CA GLU A 16 -5.39 13.16 -9.17
C GLU A 16 -4.48 11.96 -8.96
N ILE A 17 -3.29 12.00 -9.55
CA ILE A 17 -2.20 11.16 -9.09
C ILE A 17 -1.76 11.78 -7.76
N ARG A 18 -2.33 11.30 -6.68
CA ARG A 18 -1.98 11.77 -5.34
C ARG A 18 -1.00 10.81 -4.68
N LYS A 19 -0.20 11.38 -3.81
CA LYS A 19 0.43 10.69 -2.70
C LYS A 19 -0.62 9.83 -2.02
N GLY A 20 -0.50 8.52 -2.11
CA GLY A 20 -1.55 7.63 -1.68
C GLY A 20 -1.07 6.61 -0.67
N GLU A 21 -1.65 6.62 0.50
CA GLU A 21 -1.68 5.43 1.33
C GLU A 21 -2.66 4.44 0.71
N GLY A 22 -2.18 3.24 0.41
CA GLY A 22 -2.95 2.21 -0.27
C GLY A 22 -3.92 1.49 0.64
N VAL A 23 -4.92 2.21 1.16
CA VAL A 23 -5.85 1.66 2.13
C VAL A 23 -6.98 0.86 1.49
N SER A 24 -7.37 1.24 0.29
CA SER A 24 -8.37 0.52 -0.51
C SER A 24 -8.10 0.75 -1.97
N GLY A 25 -8.12 -0.31 -2.74
CA GLY A 25 -7.86 -0.26 -4.16
C GLY A 25 -8.86 -1.09 -4.96
N LEU A 26 -9.15 -0.65 -6.17
CA LEU A 26 -9.86 -1.43 -7.16
C LEU A 26 -8.87 -1.89 -8.23
N VAL A 27 -8.77 -3.19 -8.42
CA VAL A 27 -7.90 -3.80 -9.42
C VAL A 27 -8.67 -4.91 -10.14
N ARG A 28 -8.42 -5.12 -11.40
CA ARG A 28 -9.01 -6.27 -12.11
C ARG A 28 -8.40 -7.56 -11.58
N LYS A 29 -9.21 -8.61 -11.47
CA LYS A 29 -8.75 -9.90 -10.97
C LYS A 29 -7.58 -10.45 -11.80
N SER A 30 -7.64 -10.31 -13.12
CA SER A 30 -6.55 -10.73 -14.02
C SER A 30 -5.24 -10.00 -13.76
N ASP A 31 -5.30 -8.71 -13.47
CA ASP A 31 -4.12 -7.89 -13.19
C ASP A 31 -3.55 -8.21 -11.80
N TRP A 32 -4.44 -8.47 -10.85
CA TRP A 32 -4.07 -8.97 -9.52
C TRP A 32 -3.34 -10.31 -9.60
N ASP A 33 -3.86 -11.24 -10.40
CA ASP A 33 -3.26 -12.56 -10.59
C ASP A 33 -1.91 -12.47 -11.32
N LEU A 34 -1.79 -11.57 -12.29
CA LEU A 34 -0.55 -11.35 -13.03
C LEU A 34 0.61 -10.95 -12.12
N VAL A 35 0.34 -10.09 -11.11
CA VAL A 35 1.35 -9.65 -10.15
C VAL A 35 1.48 -10.58 -8.94
N GLY A 36 0.65 -11.62 -8.84
CA GLY A 36 0.69 -12.60 -7.76
C GLY A 36 -0.06 -12.20 -6.49
N GLY A 37 -0.95 -11.21 -6.55
CA GLY A 37 -1.77 -10.79 -5.41
C GLY A 37 -1.01 -10.23 -4.23
N ASN A 38 -1.59 -10.26 -3.04
CA ASN A 38 -0.88 -9.94 -1.80
C ASN A 38 0.13 -11.03 -1.45
N ASP A 39 1.24 -10.62 -0.91
CA ASP A 39 2.27 -11.53 -0.43
C ASP A 39 2.04 -11.83 1.05
N ASP A 40 1.65 -13.06 1.35
CA ASP A 40 1.32 -13.52 2.72
C ASP A 40 2.49 -13.38 3.71
N ARG A 41 3.71 -13.22 3.22
CA ARG A 41 4.86 -12.93 4.08
C ARG A 41 4.68 -11.66 4.90
N PHE A 42 3.92 -10.70 4.39
CA PHE A 42 3.66 -9.42 5.08
C PHE A 42 2.45 -9.45 6.02
N ALA A 43 1.82 -10.60 6.21
CA ALA A 43 0.75 -10.72 7.19
C ALA A 43 1.25 -10.36 8.62
N PRO A 44 0.40 -9.76 9.48
CA PRO A 44 -1.01 -9.49 9.27
C PRO A 44 -1.31 -8.14 8.61
N ALA A 45 -0.36 -7.23 8.48
CA ALA A 45 -0.48 -5.92 7.85
C ALA A 45 0.86 -5.19 7.82
N SER A 46 0.92 -4.10 7.06
CA SER A 46 2.07 -3.22 6.83
C SER A 46 3.07 -3.78 5.80
N TRP A 47 3.45 -2.97 4.87
CA TRP A 47 4.33 -3.25 3.73
C TRP A 47 3.71 -4.11 2.63
N ASP A 48 2.58 -4.75 2.84
CA ASP A 48 1.86 -5.58 1.88
C ASP A 48 1.33 -4.76 0.69
N ASP A 49 0.76 -3.60 0.93
CA ASP A 49 0.32 -2.65 -0.09
C ASP A 49 1.48 -2.07 -0.89
N MET A 50 2.57 -1.67 -0.22
CA MET A 50 3.78 -1.20 -0.89
C MET A 50 4.39 -2.28 -1.79
N ASP A 51 4.40 -3.52 -1.33
CA ASP A 51 4.90 -4.66 -2.11
C ASP A 51 4.03 -4.93 -3.35
N LEU A 52 2.72 -4.86 -3.19
CA LEU A 52 1.80 -4.98 -4.31
C LEU A 52 2.00 -3.84 -5.32
N PHE A 53 2.10 -2.62 -4.84
CA PHE A 53 2.21 -1.45 -5.71
C PHE A 53 3.52 -1.40 -6.48
N ILE A 54 4.65 -1.78 -5.89
CA ILE A 54 5.90 -1.83 -6.63
C ILE A 54 5.86 -2.92 -7.72
N ARG A 55 5.25 -4.08 -7.45
CA ARG A 55 5.09 -5.13 -8.48
C ARG A 55 4.17 -4.67 -9.61
N MET A 56 3.09 -3.97 -9.30
CA MET A 56 2.21 -3.38 -10.32
C MET A 56 2.95 -2.34 -11.17
N GLN A 57 3.72 -1.45 -10.57
CA GLN A 57 4.51 -0.46 -11.30
C GLN A 57 5.53 -1.13 -12.23
N MET A 58 6.16 -2.22 -11.81
CA MET A 58 7.11 -2.98 -12.64
C MET A 58 6.44 -3.70 -13.83
N GLU A 59 5.14 -3.96 -13.74
CA GLU A 59 4.30 -4.42 -14.87
C GLU A 59 3.66 -3.25 -15.65
N ASN A 60 4.17 -2.03 -15.48
CA ASN A 60 3.71 -0.80 -16.13
C ASN A 60 2.28 -0.36 -15.78
N TYR A 61 1.72 -0.80 -14.68
CA TYR A 61 0.47 -0.25 -14.18
C TYR A 61 0.67 1.13 -13.57
N LYS A 62 -0.30 1.99 -13.78
CA LYS A 62 -0.40 3.29 -13.10
C LYS A 62 -1.34 3.15 -11.91
N ILE A 63 -0.87 3.59 -10.75
CA ILE A 63 -1.69 3.67 -9.55
C ILE A 63 -2.27 5.08 -9.52
N VAL A 64 -3.59 5.16 -9.47
CA VAL A 64 -4.31 6.44 -9.48
C VAL A 64 -5.27 6.51 -8.31
N LEU A 65 -5.37 7.66 -7.70
CA LEU A 65 -6.39 7.98 -6.72
C LEU A 65 -7.54 8.72 -7.42
N THR A 66 -8.74 8.42 -6.98
CA THR A 66 -9.94 9.11 -7.49
C THR A 66 -10.69 9.79 -6.35
N SER A 67 -11.07 11.04 -6.55
CA SER A 67 -11.97 11.76 -5.67
C SER A 67 -13.44 11.28 -5.76
N LYS A 68 -13.75 10.40 -6.73
CA LYS A 68 -15.11 9.89 -6.95
C LYS A 68 -15.46 8.65 -6.11
N SER A 69 -14.54 8.19 -5.28
CA SER A 69 -14.76 7.08 -4.37
C SER A 69 -14.21 7.44 -3.00
N LEU A 70 -15.10 7.45 -2.02
CA LEU A 70 -14.74 7.78 -0.65
C LEU A 70 -14.74 6.50 0.19
N VAL A 71 -13.62 6.25 0.84
CA VAL A 71 -13.48 5.19 1.83
C VAL A 71 -12.99 5.80 3.14
N TYR A 72 -13.74 5.62 4.21
CA TYR A 72 -13.31 6.05 5.53
C TYR A 72 -12.39 5.01 6.15
N HIS A 73 -11.14 5.38 6.36
CA HIS A 73 -10.16 4.53 7.02
C HIS A 73 -10.10 4.84 8.52
N PHE A 74 -10.46 3.87 9.34
CA PHE A 74 -10.44 4.01 10.80
C PHE A 74 -9.02 4.04 11.40
N GLY A 75 -7.98 4.04 10.58
CA GLY A 75 -6.57 3.94 10.98
C GLY A 75 -6.35 2.71 11.87
N ALA A 76 -5.27 2.12 11.87
CA ALA A 76 -4.76 1.00 12.70
C ALA A 76 -5.72 0.26 13.70
N ARG A 77 -7.04 0.49 13.66
CA ARG A 77 -8.01 -0.10 14.60
C ARG A 77 -8.06 -1.62 14.55
N GLY A 78 -7.73 -2.21 13.40
CA GLY A 78 -7.61 -3.66 13.27
C GLY A 78 -6.49 -4.28 14.12
N SER A 79 -5.51 -3.48 14.54
CA SER A 79 -4.40 -3.89 15.38
C SER A 79 -4.52 -3.45 16.84
N HIS A 80 -5.62 -2.78 17.22
CA HIS A 80 -5.92 -2.36 18.58
C HIS A 80 -6.96 -3.27 19.22
N PHE A 81 -6.87 -3.42 20.53
CA PHE A 81 -7.87 -4.11 21.34
C PHE A 81 -8.89 -3.11 21.92
N PRO A 82 -10.09 -3.57 22.35
CA PRO A 82 -11.02 -2.72 23.07
C PRO A 82 -10.35 -2.06 24.27
N GLY A 83 -10.43 -0.73 24.36
CA GLY A 83 -9.82 0.04 25.44
C GLY A 83 -8.44 0.64 25.12
N ASP A 84 -7.87 0.32 23.97
CA ASP A 84 -6.62 0.93 23.54
C ASP A 84 -6.81 2.42 23.18
N ASP A 85 -5.76 3.21 23.40
CA ASP A 85 -5.67 4.57 22.90
C ASP A 85 -5.28 4.54 21.42
N PHE A 86 -6.23 4.87 20.55
CA PHE A 86 -6.03 4.87 19.10
C PHE A 86 -5.12 6.00 18.58
N THR A 87 -4.68 6.90 19.45
CA THR A 87 -3.69 7.93 19.09
C THR A 87 -2.26 7.41 19.16
N ILE A 88 -2.06 6.24 19.78
CA ILE A 88 -0.76 5.60 19.97
C ILE A 88 -0.76 4.27 19.20
N LYS A 89 0.31 4.03 18.44
CA LYS A 89 0.50 2.72 17.81
C LYS A 89 0.57 1.62 18.85
N SER A 90 -0.21 0.57 18.67
CA SER A 90 -0.13 -0.60 19.54
C SER A 90 1.23 -1.29 19.39
N ASN A 91 1.67 -1.98 20.45
CA ASN A 91 2.90 -2.80 20.38
C ASN A 91 2.83 -3.85 19.26
N ARG A 92 1.66 -4.40 18.99
CA ARG A 92 1.43 -5.36 17.91
C ARG A 92 1.68 -4.71 16.54
N GLN A 93 1.23 -3.49 16.33
CA GLN A 93 1.47 -2.74 15.10
C GLN A 93 2.96 -2.42 14.93
N ILE A 94 3.63 -1.95 16.00
CA ILE A 94 5.07 -1.65 15.96
C ILE A 94 5.88 -2.90 15.59
N ILE A 95 5.55 -4.04 16.21
CA ILE A 95 6.21 -5.33 15.92
C ILE A 95 5.98 -5.72 14.46
N ALA A 96 4.73 -5.65 13.97
CA ALA A 96 4.40 -6.00 12.59
C ALA A 96 5.14 -5.09 11.59
N GLU A 97 5.17 -3.80 11.81
CA GLU A 97 5.89 -2.85 10.95
C GLU A 97 7.40 -3.16 10.92
N THR A 98 8.00 -3.44 12.07
CA THR A 98 9.44 -3.72 12.20
C THR A 98 9.83 -5.05 11.54
N ASP A 99 9.06 -6.09 11.75
CA ASP A 99 9.34 -7.41 11.20
C ASP A 99 9.06 -7.45 9.70
N ASN A 100 8.02 -6.76 9.23
CA ASN A 100 7.73 -6.66 7.82
C ASN A 100 8.77 -5.81 7.07
N ALA A 101 9.38 -4.81 7.70
CA ALA A 101 10.52 -4.11 7.13
C ALA A 101 11.71 -5.05 6.87
N LYS A 102 11.99 -6.00 7.79
CA LYS A 102 13.02 -7.03 7.59
C LYS A 102 12.66 -7.98 6.44
N LYS A 103 11.38 -8.40 6.36
CA LYS A 103 10.87 -9.25 5.28
C LYS A 103 10.96 -8.54 3.93
N TRP A 104 10.67 -7.23 3.90
CA TRP A 104 10.87 -6.40 2.72
C TRP A 104 12.33 -6.46 2.25
N TYR A 105 13.27 -6.18 3.15
CA TYR A 105 14.69 -6.21 2.81
C TYR A 105 15.13 -7.60 2.34
N SER A 106 14.64 -8.66 2.99
CA SER A 106 14.93 -10.04 2.57
C SER A 106 14.41 -10.35 1.16
N LYS A 107 13.23 -9.84 0.81
CA LYS A 107 12.63 -10.05 -0.51
C LYS A 107 13.31 -9.22 -1.60
N TRP A 108 13.50 -7.93 -1.32
CA TRP A 108 13.89 -6.95 -2.33
C TRP A 108 15.37 -6.59 -2.32
N GLY A 109 16.10 -6.90 -1.25
CA GLY A 109 17.52 -6.62 -1.12
C GLY A 109 17.88 -5.14 -1.00
N ALA A 110 16.90 -4.26 -0.84
CA ALA A 110 17.08 -2.82 -0.76
C ALA A 110 16.03 -2.16 0.15
N VAL A 111 16.40 -1.01 0.72
CA VAL A 111 15.48 -0.13 1.43
C VAL A 111 14.67 0.66 0.39
N PRO A 112 13.35 0.84 0.58
CA PRO A 112 12.55 1.60 -0.36
C PRO A 112 12.99 3.07 -0.41
N VAL A 113 13.06 3.61 -1.61
CA VAL A 113 13.23 5.04 -1.86
C VAL A 113 11.93 5.51 -2.50
N PHE A 114 11.34 6.56 -1.94
CA PHE A 114 10.08 7.10 -2.43
C PHE A 114 10.34 8.19 -3.47
N ASP A 115 9.45 8.28 -4.44
CA ASP A 115 9.40 9.39 -5.38
C ASP A 115 8.60 10.58 -4.81
N ASP A 116 8.45 11.64 -5.59
CA ASP A 116 7.73 12.85 -5.18
C ASP A 116 6.23 12.60 -4.96
N ALA A 117 5.69 11.51 -5.50
CA ALA A 117 4.31 11.07 -5.30
C ALA A 117 4.16 10.10 -4.11
N GLU A 118 5.22 9.90 -3.34
CA GLU A 118 5.29 8.97 -2.19
C GLU A 118 5.11 7.48 -2.56
N PHE A 119 5.25 7.15 -3.84
CA PHE A 119 5.37 5.75 -4.27
C PHE A 119 6.82 5.30 -4.23
N ILE A 120 7.01 3.99 -4.06
CA ILE A 120 8.35 3.43 -4.12
C ILE A 120 8.89 3.59 -5.53
N LYS A 121 10.02 4.28 -5.63
CA LYS A 121 10.72 4.50 -6.90
C LYS A 121 11.22 3.17 -7.46
N VAL A 122 10.71 2.78 -8.61
CA VAL A 122 11.20 1.60 -9.34
C VAL A 122 12.60 1.88 -9.86
N THR A 123 13.57 1.12 -9.37
CA THR A 123 14.97 1.20 -9.79
C THR A 123 15.36 -0.04 -10.59
N GLN A 124 16.51 0.01 -11.27
CA GLN A 124 17.04 -1.16 -11.97
C GLN A 124 17.29 -2.36 -11.03
N HIS A 125 17.63 -2.09 -9.77
CA HIS A 125 17.76 -3.12 -8.74
C HIS A 125 16.45 -3.89 -8.54
N TYR A 126 15.32 -3.16 -8.32
CA TYR A 126 14.01 -3.79 -8.16
C TYR A 126 13.55 -4.55 -9.40
N LEU A 127 13.80 -4.00 -10.60
CA LEU A 127 13.47 -4.68 -11.86
C LEU A 127 14.23 -6.00 -12.02
N ASN A 128 15.51 -6.02 -11.68
CA ASN A 128 16.31 -7.23 -11.74
C ASN A 128 15.82 -8.26 -10.71
N ARG A 129 15.62 -7.82 -9.47
CA ARG A 129 15.14 -8.71 -8.40
C ARG A 129 13.75 -9.27 -8.69
N TYR A 130 12.85 -8.48 -9.28
CA TYR A 130 11.53 -8.95 -9.68
C TYR A 130 11.58 -10.05 -10.75
N LYS A 131 12.50 -9.93 -11.72
CA LYS A 131 12.71 -10.98 -12.73
C LYS A 131 13.20 -12.28 -12.11
N GLU A 132 14.11 -12.20 -11.14
CA GLU A 132 14.58 -13.38 -10.38
C GLU A 132 13.41 -14.05 -9.67
N ILE A 133 12.63 -13.30 -8.89
CA ILE A 133 11.45 -13.80 -8.14
C ILE A 133 10.43 -14.47 -9.08
N LYS A 134 10.21 -13.92 -10.27
CA LYS A 134 9.29 -14.53 -11.27
C LYS A 134 9.83 -15.79 -11.93
N SER A 135 11.13 -16.06 -11.82
CA SER A 135 11.76 -17.25 -12.37
C SER A 135 11.90 -18.40 -11.37
N GLU A 136 11.72 -18.13 -10.08
CA GLU A 136 11.68 -19.12 -9.00
C GLU A 136 10.36 -19.89 -9.00
#